data_8f434eb088d8842fd01ae428243fd80d
#
_entry.id   8f434eb088d8842fd01ae428243fd80d
#
_cell.length_a   1.000
_cell.length_b   1.000
_cell.length_c   1.000
_cell.angle_alpha   90.00
_cell.angle_beta   90.00
_cell.angle_gamma   90.00
#
_symmetry.space_group_name_H-M   'P 1'
#
loop_
_entity.id
_entity.type
_entity.pdbx_description
1 polymer ?
#
loop_
_entity_poly.entity_id
_entity_poly.type
_entity_poly.pdbx_seq_one_letter_code
_entity_poly.pdbx_strand_id
1 'polypeptide(L)'
;MKFTDLDQYLFGQGTHYEIYKKLGAHPTTYRRKKGVYFAVWAPNAQSVSVIGDFNGWAEDAHPMKKAGDIGVWEVFVPGAKIGELYKFFIVGMH
;
A
#
# COMPACT_ATOMS: atom_id res chain seq x y z
N MET A 1 3.77 -6.96 -11.22
CA MET A 1 2.67 -5.99 -11.07
C MET A 1 3.16 -4.60 -11.42
N LYS A 2 2.38 -3.88 -12.18
CA LYS A 2 2.72 -2.51 -12.54
C LYS A 2 2.01 -1.56 -11.60
N PHE A 3 2.77 -0.79 -10.86
CA PHE A 3 2.18 0.15 -9.90
C PHE A 3 1.41 1.27 -10.59
N THR A 4 1.80 1.65 -11.80
CA THR A 4 1.05 2.65 -12.56
C THR A 4 -0.38 2.19 -12.85
N ASP A 5 -0.57 0.90 -13.11
CA ASP A 5 -1.91 0.35 -13.33
C ASP A 5 -2.73 0.41 -12.05
N LEU A 6 -2.11 0.09 -10.91
CA LEU A 6 -2.76 0.16 -9.62
C LEU A 6 -3.10 1.61 -9.26
N ASP A 7 -2.17 2.55 -9.52
CA ASP A 7 -2.41 3.98 -9.35
C ASP A 7 -3.62 4.44 -10.13
N GLN A 8 -3.69 4.07 -11.40
CA GLN A 8 -4.81 4.46 -12.25
C GLN A 8 -6.12 3.90 -11.74
N TYR A 9 -6.08 2.68 -11.25
CA TYR A 9 -7.28 2.02 -10.74
C TYR A 9 -7.77 2.64 -9.43
N LEU A 10 -6.85 2.99 -8.55
CA LEU A 10 -7.19 3.39 -7.19
C LEU A 10 -7.09 4.89 -6.94
N PHE A 11 -6.18 5.59 -7.63
CA PHE A 11 -5.94 7.01 -7.42
C PHE A 11 -6.11 7.87 -8.66
N GLY A 12 -6.08 7.27 -9.85
CA GLY A 12 -6.00 8.03 -11.10
C GLY A 12 -7.14 8.99 -11.36
N GLN A 13 -8.25 8.81 -10.71
CA GLN A 13 -9.42 9.69 -10.83
C GLN A 13 -9.53 10.61 -9.63
N GLY A 14 -8.67 10.43 -8.64
CA GLY A 14 -8.81 11.13 -7.39
C GLY A 14 -8.11 12.47 -7.40
N THR A 15 -8.69 13.41 -6.67
CA THR A 15 -8.00 14.62 -6.26
C THR A 15 -7.16 14.28 -5.02
N HIS A 16 -6.27 15.19 -4.61
CA HIS A 16 -5.52 14.99 -3.36
C HIS A 16 -6.44 14.70 -2.18
N TYR A 17 -7.60 15.32 -2.17
CA TYR A 17 -8.58 15.10 -1.12
C TYR A 17 -9.05 13.66 -1.06
N GLU A 18 -9.31 13.05 -2.21
CA GLU A 18 -9.79 11.67 -2.27
C GLU A 18 -8.71 10.65 -1.94
N ILE A 19 -7.45 10.99 -2.15
CA ILE A 19 -6.34 10.10 -1.83
C ILE A 19 -6.33 9.76 -0.35
N TYR A 20 -6.61 10.72 0.51
CA TYR A 20 -6.63 10.45 1.95
C TYR A 20 -7.66 9.40 2.35
N LYS A 21 -8.73 9.27 1.59
CA LYS A 21 -9.73 8.23 1.85
C LYS A 21 -9.23 6.83 1.54
N LYS A 22 -8.15 6.73 0.78
CA LYS A 22 -7.59 5.44 0.36
C LYS A 22 -6.41 4.99 1.21
N LEU A 23 -6.02 5.79 2.20
CA LEU A 23 -4.97 5.39 3.13
C LEU A 23 -5.47 4.27 4.03
N GLY A 24 -4.55 3.44 4.51
CA GLY A 24 -4.87 2.30 5.35
C GLY A 24 -4.96 1.01 4.54
N ALA A 25 -5.88 0.13 4.93
CA ALA A 25 -6.05 -1.18 4.31
C ALA A 25 -7.45 -1.28 3.73
N HIS A 26 -7.54 -1.65 2.46
CA HIS A 26 -8.81 -1.74 1.75
C HIS A 26 -8.90 -3.04 0.98
N PRO A 27 -9.96 -3.84 1.20
CA PRO A 27 -10.15 -5.05 0.41
C PRO A 27 -10.45 -4.66 -1.03
N THR A 28 -9.82 -5.34 -1.97
CA THR A 28 -10.05 -5.07 -3.37
C THR A 28 -9.69 -6.28 -4.22
N THR A 29 -10.07 -6.21 -5.49
CA THR A 29 -9.67 -7.20 -6.49
C THR A 29 -8.82 -6.50 -7.53
N TYR A 30 -7.62 -7.02 -7.76
CA TYR A 30 -6.71 -6.48 -8.74
C TYR A 30 -6.20 -7.63 -9.60
N ARG A 31 -6.37 -7.50 -10.92
CA ARG A 31 -5.97 -8.54 -11.90
C ARG A 31 -6.55 -9.89 -11.55
N ARG A 32 -7.84 -9.91 -11.20
CA ARG A 32 -8.63 -11.12 -10.88
C ARG A 32 -8.21 -11.81 -9.58
N LYS A 33 -7.42 -11.15 -8.76
CA LYS A 33 -7.03 -11.69 -7.45
C LYS A 33 -7.61 -10.83 -6.36
N LYS A 34 -8.24 -11.48 -5.41
CA LYS A 34 -8.74 -10.80 -4.22
C LYS A 34 -7.60 -10.63 -3.24
N GLY A 35 -7.55 -9.48 -2.60
CA GLY A 35 -6.52 -9.20 -1.62
C GLY A 35 -6.81 -7.88 -0.93
N VAL A 36 -5.77 -7.25 -0.41
CA VAL A 36 -5.87 -5.98 0.29
C VAL A 36 -4.89 -4.99 -0.31
N TYR A 37 -5.40 -3.80 -0.60
CA TYR A 37 -4.59 -2.67 -0.99
C TYR A 37 -4.21 -1.91 0.27
N PHE A 38 -2.91 -1.66 0.44
CA PHE A 38 -2.39 -0.90 1.56
C PHE A 38 -1.80 0.40 1.06
N ALA A 39 -2.06 1.49 1.78
CA ALA A 39 -1.47 2.78 1.47
C ALA A 39 -1.19 3.54 2.75
N VAL A 40 -0.08 4.28 2.74
CA VAL A 40 0.32 5.09 3.89
C VAL A 40 0.99 6.36 3.39
N TRP A 41 0.79 7.46 4.12
CA TRP A 41 1.46 8.72 3.82
C TRP A 41 2.73 8.81 4.65
N ALA A 42 3.87 8.80 3.97
CA ALA A 42 5.18 8.86 4.61
C ALA A 42 6.15 9.61 3.69
N PRO A 43 5.99 10.94 3.60
CA PRO A 43 6.71 11.73 2.59
C PRO A 43 8.22 11.74 2.76
N ASN A 44 8.71 11.50 3.98
CA ASN A 44 10.14 11.54 4.26
C ASN A 44 10.76 10.16 4.44
N ALA A 45 10.03 9.10 4.12
CA ALA A 45 10.55 7.75 4.25
C ALA A 45 11.51 7.41 3.11
N GLN A 46 12.55 6.65 3.43
CA GLN A 46 13.42 6.04 2.41
C GLN A 46 12.79 4.80 1.84
N SER A 47 12.13 4.01 2.68
CA SER A 47 11.44 2.82 2.26
C SER A 47 10.29 2.52 3.20
N VAL A 48 9.30 1.81 2.69
CA VAL A 48 8.14 1.39 3.47
C VAL A 48 7.79 -0.03 3.06
N SER A 49 7.44 -0.85 4.04
CA SER A 49 6.93 -2.20 3.79
C SER A 49 5.68 -2.39 4.63
N VAL A 50 4.79 -3.28 4.19
CA VAL A 50 3.68 -3.72 5.04
C VAL A 50 4.00 -5.11 5.57
N ILE A 51 3.87 -5.28 6.88
CA ILE A 51 4.13 -6.54 7.56
C ILE A 51 2.90 -6.94 8.36
N GLY A 52 2.64 -8.23 8.43
CA GLY A 52 1.46 -8.70 9.12
C GLY A 52 1.33 -10.21 9.08
N ASP A 53 0.16 -10.68 9.51
CA ASP A 53 -0.12 -12.12 9.56
C ASP A 53 0.02 -12.79 8.20
N PHE A 54 -0.28 -12.05 7.11
CA PHE A 54 -0.26 -12.59 5.77
C PHE A 54 1.14 -12.88 5.23
N ASN A 55 2.19 -12.35 5.85
CA ASN A 55 3.56 -12.59 5.40
C ASN A 55 4.51 -12.94 6.54
N GLY A 56 3.98 -13.41 7.66
CA GLY A 56 4.80 -13.82 8.79
C GLY A 56 5.59 -12.72 9.44
N TRP A 57 5.14 -11.47 9.26
CA TRP A 57 5.78 -10.27 9.82
C TRP A 57 7.20 -10.04 9.27
N ALA A 58 7.45 -10.52 8.05
CA ALA A 58 8.75 -10.34 7.39
C ALA A 58 8.86 -8.92 6.82
N GLU A 59 9.91 -8.22 7.22
CA GLU A 59 10.09 -6.80 6.89
C GLU A 59 10.36 -6.53 5.42
N ASP A 60 10.77 -7.54 4.67
CA ASP A 60 11.12 -7.40 3.26
C ASP A 60 10.19 -8.17 2.32
N ALA A 61 9.11 -8.74 2.84
CA ALA A 61 8.24 -9.57 2.01
C ALA A 61 7.35 -8.75 1.08
N HIS A 62 6.87 -7.59 1.54
CA HIS A 62 5.98 -6.74 0.76
C HIS A 62 6.44 -5.29 0.80
N PRO A 63 7.51 -4.95 0.06
CA PRO A 63 7.93 -3.55 -0.03
C PRO A 63 6.88 -2.74 -0.77
N MET A 64 6.65 -1.53 -0.28
CA MET A 64 5.70 -0.61 -0.89
C MET A 64 6.44 0.29 -1.87
N LYS A 65 5.70 0.89 -2.79
CA LYS A 65 6.25 1.82 -3.76
C LYS A 65 5.52 3.15 -3.70
N LYS A 66 6.22 4.19 -4.10
CA LYS A 66 5.64 5.52 -4.12
C LYS A 66 4.55 5.61 -5.17
N ALA A 67 3.42 6.18 -4.76
CA ALA A 67 2.33 6.50 -5.65
C ALA A 67 2.51 7.93 -6.14
N GLY A 68 3.35 8.11 -7.15
CA GLY A 68 3.68 9.45 -7.65
C GLY A 68 4.54 10.23 -6.67
N ASP A 69 4.39 11.56 -6.67
CA ASP A 69 5.21 12.47 -5.86
C ASP A 69 4.50 13.04 -4.65
N ILE A 70 3.41 12.42 -4.23
CA ILE A 70 2.55 12.96 -3.17
C ILE A 70 2.89 12.47 -1.77
N GLY A 71 3.93 11.63 -1.63
CA GLY A 71 4.32 11.09 -0.33
C GLY A 71 3.55 9.86 0.11
N VAL A 72 2.73 9.29 -0.75
CA VAL A 72 1.97 8.08 -0.47
C VAL A 72 2.75 6.88 -0.98
N TRP A 73 2.78 5.83 -0.16
CA TRP A 73 3.35 4.53 -0.51
C TRP A 73 2.23 3.52 -0.57
N GLU A 74 2.27 2.62 -1.53
CA GLU A 74 1.19 1.68 -1.76
C GLU A 74 1.69 0.31 -2.16
N VAL A 75 0.87 -0.70 -1.91
CA VAL A 75 1.09 -2.07 -2.39
C VAL A 75 -0.24 -2.82 -2.35
N PHE A 76 -0.43 -3.72 -3.30
CA PHE A 76 -1.52 -4.69 -3.25
C PHE A 76 -0.96 -6.04 -2.85
N VAL A 77 -1.58 -6.66 -1.84
CA VAL A 77 -1.16 -7.98 -1.35
C VAL A 77 -2.25 -8.99 -1.67
N PRO A 78 -2.07 -9.80 -2.70
CA PRO A 78 -3.05 -10.83 -3.02
C PRO A 78 -3.12 -11.87 -1.91
N GLY A 79 -4.33 -12.31 -1.59
CA GLY A 79 -4.53 -13.30 -0.54
C GLY A 79 -4.63 -12.76 0.87
N ALA A 80 -4.25 -11.51 1.10
CA ALA A 80 -4.44 -10.88 2.41
C ALA A 80 -5.94 -10.62 2.63
N LYS A 81 -6.34 -10.57 3.89
CA LYS A 81 -7.74 -10.41 4.25
C LYS A 81 -7.89 -9.30 5.28
N ILE A 82 -9.03 -8.61 5.22
CA ILE A 82 -9.39 -7.65 6.26
C ILE A 82 -9.59 -8.41 7.57
N GLY A 83 -9.10 -7.83 8.66
CA GLY A 83 -9.15 -8.47 9.98
C GLY A 83 -7.82 -9.08 10.40
N GLU A 84 -6.92 -9.32 9.45
CA GLU A 84 -5.56 -9.73 9.81
C GLU A 84 -4.81 -8.55 10.42
N LEU A 85 -3.96 -8.82 11.39
CA LEU A 85 -3.12 -7.78 11.98
C LEU A 85 -2.02 -7.39 11.03
N TYR A 86 -1.74 -6.10 10.93
CA TYR A 86 -0.66 -5.59 10.09
C TYR A 86 -0.11 -4.29 10.65
N LYS A 87 1.06 -3.89 10.18
CA LYS A 87 1.59 -2.56 10.40
C LYS A 87 2.54 -2.18 9.26
N PHE A 88 2.86 -0.90 9.18
CA PHE A 88 3.82 -0.39 8.22
C PHE A 88 5.20 -0.31 8.88
N PHE A 89 6.19 -0.87 8.20
CA PHE A 89 7.58 -0.79 8.62
C PHE A 89 8.25 0.32 7.80
N ILE A 90 8.55 1.43 8.45
CA ILE A 90 9.02 2.63 7.78
C ILE A 90 10.46 2.89 8.14
N VAL A 91 11.32 3.00 7.11
CA VAL A 91 12.69 3.42 7.30
C VAL A 91 12.74 4.90 6.93
N GLY A 92 12.99 5.73 7.92
CA GLY A 92 12.97 7.16 7.74
C GLY A 92 14.33 7.74 7.38
N MET A 93 14.30 8.99 6.94
CA MET A 93 15.50 9.81 6.80
C MET A 93 15.60 10.71 8.01
N HIS A 94 16.80 10.81 8.54
CA HIS A 94 17.05 11.65 9.70
C HIS A 94 17.91 12.84 9.34
#